data_76f09f5e1a9953ca4ff52909915f5b06
#
_entry.id   76f09f5e1a9953ca4ff52909915f5b06
#
_cell.length_a   1.000
_cell.length_b   1.000
_cell.length_c   1.000
_cell.angle_alpha   90.00
_cell.angle_beta   90.00
_cell.angle_gamma   90.00
#
_symmetry.space_group_name_H-M   'P 1'
#
loop_
_entity.id
_entity.type
_entity.pdbx_description
1 polymer ?
#
loop_
_entity_poly.entity_id
_entity_poly.type
_entity_poly.pdbx_seq_one_letter_code
_entity_poly.pdbx_strand_id
1 'polypeptide(L)'
;AAECGGRVSVLLGNHEPMELAGDMRYAKPKYKMLADTLGISYRHLFGSNTELGRWLATRNTIQVIGRNLFVHAGISKEFYDRDLEIPVVNDTISSVLFMKSKQRKAHSEFCKFLYGNRGPIWYRGLVLKTKKWSPLSKDSLDMVLQRYDVDRIYVGHTIFKDIKRFYKGKVIAVNVDNLDNYNHQRGRAVLIDEDKVYVVGDKGIKRKL
;
A
#
# COMPACT_ATOMS: atom_id res chain seq x y z
N ALA A 1 -17.36 12.81 2.97
CA ALA A 1 -16.18 13.62 2.66
C ALA A 1 -16.44 14.53 1.46
N ALA A 2 -16.90 13.99 0.32
CA ALA A 2 -17.12 14.77 -0.91
C ALA A 2 -18.11 15.95 -0.70
N GLU A 3 -19.18 15.73 0.02
CA GLU A 3 -20.20 16.77 0.34
C GLU A 3 -19.62 17.96 1.12
N CYS A 4 -18.52 17.76 1.83
CA CYS A 4 -17.81 18.79 2.58
C CYS A 4 -16.49 19.21 1.91
N GLY A 5 -16.36 18.98 0.59
CA GLY A 5 -15.14 19.32 -0.15
C GLY A 5 -13.94 18.42 0.12
N GLY A 6 -14.12 17.34 0.89
CA GLY A 6 -13.07 16.37 1.19
C GLY A 6 -13.00 15.21 0.17
N ARG A 7 -11.91 14.44 0.23
CA ARG A 7 -11.71 13.25 -0.61
C ARG A 7 -11.19 12.08 0.22
N VAL A 8 -11.66 10.87 -0.08
CA VAL A 8 -11.10 9.63 0.44
C VAL A 8 -10.40 8.88 -0.70
N SER A 9 -9.14 8.55 -0.50
CA SER A 9 -8.35 7.74 -1.43
C SER A 9 -7.98 6.41 -0.78
N VAL A 10 -8.18 5.31 -1.51
CA VAL A 10 -7.80 3.96 -1.10
C VAL A 10 -6.70 3.47 -2.02
N LEU A 11 -5.64 2.91 -1.46
CA LEU A 11 -4.55 2.29 -2.21
C LEU A 11 -4.61 0.78 -2.11
N LEU A 12 -4.31 0.12 -3.22
CA LEU A 12 -4.15 -1.33 -3.27
C LEU A 12 -2.84 -1.73 -2.61
N GLY A 13 -2.93 -2.69 -1.69
CA GLY A 13 -1.78 -3.41 -1.16
C GLY A 13 -1.55 -4.73 -1.91
N ASN A 14 -0.83 -5.64 -1.28
CA ASN A 14 -0.60 -6.96 -1.87
C ASN A 14 -1.80 -7.92 -1.68
N HIS A 15 -2.66 -7.68 -0.70
CA HIS A 15 -3.81 -8.54 -0.42
C HIS A 15 -4.93 -8.33 -1.45
N GLU A 16 -5.24 -7.10 -1.84
CA GLU A 16 -6.30 -6.81 -2.79
C GLU A 16 -6.08 -7.50 -4.15
N PRO A 17 -4.90 -7.40 -4.81
CA PRO A 17 -4.61 -8.19 -5.99
C PRO A 17 -4.65 -9.71 -5.79
N MET A 18 -4.37 -10.21 -4.58
CA MET A 18 -4.51 -11.64 -4.28
C MET A 18 -5.99 -12.04 -4.26
N GLU A 19 -6.83 -11.30 -3.55
CA GLU A 19 -8.28 -11.54 -3.47
C GLU A 19 -8.93 -11.47 -4.86
N LEU A 20 -8.63 -10.43 -5.64
CA LEU A 20 -9.14 -10.25 -7.01
C LEU A 20 -8.73 -11.39 -7.95
N ALA A 21 -7.55 -11.99 -7.73
CA ALA A 21 -7.09 -13.18 -8.44
C ALA A 21 -7.65 -14.50 -7.87
N GLY A 22 -8.43 -14.44 -6.79
CA GLY A 22 -8.98 -15.59 -6.08
C GLY A 22 -8.01 -16.33 -5.20
N ASP A 23 -6.91 -15.71 -4.78
CA ASP A 23 -5.98 -16.24 -3.79
C ASP A 23 -6.37 -15.76 -2.38
N MET A 24 -7.15 -16.56 -1.69
CA MET A 24 -7.75 -16.24 -0.39
C MET A 24 -6.97 -16.77 0.81
N ARG A 25 -5.65 -17.01 0.67
CA ARG A 25 -4.85 -17.63 1.75
C ARG A 25 -4.81 -16.80 3.04
N TYR A 26 -4.95 -15.49 2.94
CA TYR A 26 -4.98 -14.57 4.08
C TYR A 26 -6.38 -14.16 4.52
N ALA A 27 -7.43 -14.59 3.82
CA ALA A 27 -8.81 -14.32 4.22
C ALA A 27 -9.14 -15.04 5.53
N LYS A 28 -9.57 -14.28 6.54
CA LYS A 28 -9.91 -14.85 7.85
C LYS A 28 -11.19 -15.68 7.76
N PRO A 29 -11.32 -16.79 8.53
CA PRO A 29 -12.49 -17.68 8.51
C PRO A 29 -13.81 -16.93 8.67
N LYS A 30 -13.89 -15.94 9.56
CA LYS A 30 -15.12 -15.17 9.79
C LYS A 30 -15.70 -14.49 8.54
N TYR A 31 -14.87 -14.07 7.61
CA TYR A 31 -15.33 -13.44 6.37
C TYR A 31 -15.79 -14.47 5.34
N LYS A 32 -15.17 -15.67 5.34
CA LYS A 32 -15.62 -16.80 4.53
C LYS A 32 -17.00 -17.26 5.00
N MET A 33 -17.19 -17.41 6.33
CA MET A 33 -18.48 -17.74 6.92
C MET A 33 -19.57 -16.71 6.57
N LEU A 34 -19.23 -15.42 6.55
CA LEU A 34 -20.18 -14.38 6.11
C LEU A 34 -20.62 -14.60 4.66
N ALA A 35 -19.71 -14.91 3.77
CA ALA A 35 -20.04 -15.20 2.37
C ALA A 35 -20.93 -16.44 2.25
N ASP A 36 -20.63 -17.49 3.01
CA ASP A 36 -21.43 -18.71 3.06
C ASP A 36 -22.86 -18.40 3.54
N THR A 37 -23.03 -17.53 4.54
CA THR A 37 -24.35 -17.06 5.02
C THR A 37 -25.13 -16.34 3.93
N LEU A 38 -24.44 -15.65 3.01
CA LEU A 38 -25.05 -14.99 1.86
C LEU A 38 -25.30 -15.95 0.68
N GLY A 39 -24.98 -17.23 0.81
CA GLY A 39 -25.14 -18.24 -0.24
C GLY A 39 -24.18 -18.07 -1.42
N ILE A 40 -23.05 -17.37 -1.23
CA ILE A 40 -22.06 -17.13 -2.27
C ILE A 40 -20.66 -17.55 -1.79
N SER A 41 -19.78 -17.92 -2.72
CA SER A 41 -18.40 -18.17 -2.33
C SER A 41 -17.68 -16.82 -2.02
N TYR A 42 -16.83 -16.83 -1.01
CA TYR A 42 -16.03 -15.64 -0.66
C TYR A 42 -15.27 -15.06 -1.85
N ARG A 43 -14.72 -15.93 -2.70
CA ARG A 43 -14.04 -15.53 -3.94
C ARG A 43 -14.96 -14.75 -4.88
N HIS A 44 -16.25 -15.08 -4.93
CA HIS A 44 -17.22 -14.43 -5.81
C HIS A 44 -17.39 -12.95 -5.45
N LEU A 45 -17.24 -12.57 -4.16
CA LEU A 45 -17.33 -11.17 -3.72
C LEU A 45 -16.36 -10.23 -4.44
N PHE A 46 -15.20 -10.75 -4.87
CA PHE A 46 -14.12 -10.00 -5.50
C PHE A 46 -14.02 -10.24 -7.02
N GLY A 47 -15.04 -10.82 -7.62
CA GLY A 47 -15.06 -11.07 -9.07
C GLY A 47 -15.15 -9.79 -9.90
N SER A 48 -14.71 -9.84 -11.16
CA SER A 48 -14.78 -8.71 -12.10
C SER A 48 -16.22 -8.25 -12.42
N ASN A 49 -17.20 -9.08 -12.15
CA ASN A 49 -18.63 -8.82 -12.33
C ASN A 49 -19.34 -8.33 -11.05
N THR A 50 -18.63 -8.18 -9.94
CA THR A 50 -19.19 -7.68 -8.68
C THR A 50 -18.86 -6.20 -8.46
N GLU A 51 -19.70 -5.51 -7.68
CA GLU A 51 -19.49 -4.11 -7.34
C GLU A 51 -18.14 -3.90 -6.62
N LEU A 52 -17.87 -4.71 -5.60
CA LEU A 52 -16.63 -4.62 -4.82
C LEU A 52 -15.39 -4.90 -5.68
N GLY A 53 -15.44 -5.93 -6.54
CA GLY A 53 -14.32 -6.23 -7.44
C GLY A 53 -14.04 -5.10 -8.42
N ARG A 54 -15.10 -4.56 -9.07
CA ARG A 54 -14.97 -3.42 -9.98
C ARG A 54 -14.46 -2.18 -9.27
N TRP A 55 -14.98 -1.88 -8.07
CA TRP A 55 -14.53 -0.72 -7.30
C TRP A 55 -13.05 -0.83 -6.91
N LEU A 56 -12.59 -1.97 -6.41
CA LEU A 56 -11.18 -2.20 -6.10
C LEU A 56 -10.30 -2.05 -7.35
N ALA A 57 -10.73 -2.54 -8.50
CA ALA A 57 -9.98 -2.45 -9.74
C ALA A 57 -9.74 -1.02 -10.25
N THR A 58 -10.52 -0.05 -9.76
CA THR A 58 -10.31 1.38 -10.07
C THR A 58 -9.39 2.10 -9.07
N ARG A 59 -8.81 1.39 -8.09
CA ARG A 59 -7.94 2.00 -7.07
C ARG A 59 -6.50 1.99 -7.51
N ASN A 60 -5.79 3.06 -7.14
CA ASN A 60 -4.36 3.18 -7.40
C ASN A 60 -3.52 2.33 -6.45
N THR A 61 -2.32 1.99 -6.85
CA THR A 61 -1.29 1.36 -6.00
C THR A 61 -0.32 2.37 -5.42
N ILE A 62 -0.07 3.44 -6.18
CA ILE A 62 0.79 4.56 -5.77
C ILE A 62 0.02 5.86 -6.02
N GLN A 63 0.11 6.79 -5.08
CA GLN A 63 -0.50 8.11 -5.23
C GLN A 63 0.37 9.19 -4.62
N VAL A 64 0.46 10.32 -5.31
CA VAL A 64 1.05 11.55 -4.78
C VAL A 64 -0.09 12.50 -4.42
N ILE A 65 -0.01 13.09 -3.22
CA ILE A 65 -0.94 14.11 -2.72
C ILE A 65 -0.08 15.24 -2.15
N GLY A 66 -0.11 16.40 -2.80
CA GLY A 66 0.85 17.46 -2.52
C GLY A 66 2.29 16.94 -2.67
N ARG A 67 3.13 17.19 -1.69
CA ARG A 67 4.52 16.72 -1.69
C ARG A 67 4.71 15.40 -0.92
N ASN A 68 3.69 14.54 -0.90
CA ASN A 68 3.71 13.27 -0.18
C ASN A 68 3.35 12.11 -1.12
N LEU A 69 4.21 11.09 -1.18
CA LEU A 69 3.98 9.87 -1.94
C LEU A 69 3.47 8.78 -1.00
N PHE A 70 2.37 8.17 -1.37
CA PHE A 70 1.74 7.06 -0.66
C PHE A 70 1.85 5.79 -1.49
N VAL A 71 2.37 4.73 -0.90
CA VAL A 71 2.54 3.42 -1.54
C VAL A 71 2.43 2.31 -0.50
N HIS A 72 1.87 1.16 -0.87
CA HIS A 72 1.64 0.08 0.09
C HIS A 72 2.93 -0.41 0.77
N ALA A 73 3.96 -0.78 0.00
CA ALA A 73 5.19 -1.34 0.57
C ALA A 73 6.41 -0.43 0.41
N GLY A 74 6.65 0.11 -0.77
CA GLY A 74 7.76 1.04 -0.97
C GLY A 74 8.22 1.17 -2.42
N ILE A 75 9.18 2.05 -2.63
CA ILE A 75 9.86 2.29 -3.90
C ILE A 75 11.30 1.77 -3.80
N SER A 76 11.66 0.80 -4.64
CA SER A 76 13.00 0.22 -4.67
C SER A 76 13.95 1.01 -5.57
N LYS A 77 15.27 0.77 -5.44
CA LYS A 77 16.25 1.31 -6.38
C LYS A 77 15.95 0.86 -7.82
N GLU A 78 15.58 -0.41 -7.99
CA GLU A 78 15.22 -0.95 -9.29
C GLU A 78 13.97 -0.29 -9.89
N PHE A 79 12.99 0.11 -9.06
CA PHE A 79 11.84 0.89 -9.51
C PHE A 79 12.28 2.25 -10.07
N TYR A 80 13.18 2.93 -9.36
CA TYR A 80 13.76 4.19 -9.79
C TYR A 80 14.58 4.05 -11.08
N ASP A 81 15.45 3.03 -11.16
CA ASP A 81 16.32 2.81 -12.31
C ASP A 81 15.57 2.50 -13.62
N ARG A 82 14.32 2.04 -13.50
CA ARG A 82 13.42 1.81 -14.64
C ARG A 82 12.72 3.08 -15.11
N ASP A 83 12.95 4.21 -14.45
CA ASP A 83 12.35 5.52 -14.75
C ASP A 83 10.81 5.46 -14.92
N LEU A 84 10.13 4.82 -13.98
CA LEU A 84 8.71 4.51 -14.10
C LEU A 84 7.82 5.71 -13.75
N GLU A 85 6.89 6.01 -14.62
CA GLU A 85 5.81 6.96 -14.35
C GLU A 85 4.70 6.31 -13.50
N ILE A 86 4.25 7.01 -12.45
CA ILE A 86 3.22 6.49 -11.53
C ILE A 86 1.91 6.12 -12.25
N PRO A 87 1.37 6.90 -13.18
CA PRO A 87 0.18 6.50 -13.94
C PRO A 87 0.37 5.19 -14.69
N VAL A 88 1.49 5.02 -15.39
CA VAL A 88 1.81 3.79 -16.14
C VAL A 88 1.88 2.57 -15.22
N VAL A 89 2.46 2.74 -14.02
CA VAL A 89 2.50 1.67 -13.01
C VAL A 89 1.09 1.31 -12.53
N ASN A 90 0.26 2.29 -12.20
CA ASN A 90 -1.11 2.08 -11.74
C ASN A 90 -1.95 1.37 -12.82
N ASP A 91 -1.89 1.84 -14.06
CA ASP A 91 -2.63 1.27 -15.20
C ASP A 91 -2.17 -0.18 -15.48
N THR A 92 -0.86 -0.42 -15.44
CA THR A 92 -0.31 -1.77 -15.66
C THR A 92 -0.77 -2.73 -14.56
N ILE A 93 -0.74 -2.32 -13.29
CA ILE A 93 -1.23 -3.14 -12.19
C ILE A 93 -2.72 -3.40 -12.35
N SER A 94 -3.51 -2.37 -12.64
CA SER A 94 -4.96 -2.47 -12.83
C SER A 94 -5.34 -3.43 -13.95
N SER A 95 -4.67 -3.38 -15.08
CA SER A 95 -4.97 -4.20 -16.27
C SER A 95 -4.89 -5.71 -16.05
N VAL A 96 -4.13 -6.17 -15.05
CA VAL A 96 -3.90 -7.59 -14.77
C VAL A 96 -4.44 -8.05 -13.41
N LEU A 97 -5.22 -7.22 -12.70
CA LEU A 97 -5.67 -7.47 -11.33
C LEU A 97 -6.42 -8.80 -11.15
N PHE A 98 -7.28 -9.16 -12.11
CA PHE A 98 -8.06 -10.40 -12.05
C PHE A 98 -7.32 -11.64 -12.56
N MET A 99 -6.11 -11.47 -13.10
CA MET A 99 -5.29 -12.60 -13.54
C MET A 99 -4.70 -13.35 -12.36
N LYS A 100 -4.63 -14.68 -12.45
CA LYS A 100 -3.92 -15.51 -11.46
C LYS A 100 -2.43 -15.12 -11.40
N SER A 101 -1.80 -15.27 -10.24
CA SER A 101 -0.41 -14.87 -10.00
C SER A 101 0.58 -15.40 -11.06
N LYS A 102 0.40 -16.67 -11.52
CA LYS A 102 1.23 -17.25 -12.58
C LYS A 102 1.04 -16.54 -13.92
N GLN A 103 -0.20 -16.20 -14.27
CA GLN A 103 -0.53 -15.49 -15.50
C GLN A 103 0.03 -14.06 -15.49
N ARG A 104 -0.11 -13.31 -14.38
CA ARG A 104 0.49 -11.97 -14.24
C ARG A 104 1.99 -11.98 -14.49
N LYS A 105 2.71 -12.93 -13.87
CA LYS A 105 4.16 -13.04 -14.03
C LYS A 105 4.60 -13.44 -15.45
N ALA A 106 3.73 -14.16 -16.17
CA ALA A 106 3.98 -14.55 -17.55
C ALA A 106 3.52 -13.49 -18.56
N HIS A 107 2.70 -12.52 -18.13
CA HIS A 107 2.13 -11.50 -19.01
C HIS A 107 3.22 -10.58 -19.61
N SER A 108 4.12 -10.07 -18.76
CA SER A 108 5.29 -9.29 -19.18
C SER A 108 6.34 -9.26 -18.08
N GLU A 109 7.60 -8.96 -18.42
CA GLU A 109 8.66 -8.74 -17.44
C GLU A 109 8.34 -7.51 -16.56
N PHE A 110 7.61 -6.55 -17.08
CA PHE A 110 7.14 -5.40 -16.30
C PHE A 110 6.12 -5.81 -15.23
N CYS A 111 5.10 -6.59 -15.58
CA CYS A 111 4.16 -7.14 -14.60
C CYS A 111 4.87 -8.03 -13.57
N LYS A 112 5.81 -8.87 -14.01
CA LYS A 112 6.61 -9.71 -13.12
C LYS A 112 7.40 -8.89 -12.12
N PHE A 113 7.97 -7.75 -12.52
CA PHE A 113 8.64 -6.79 -11.65
C PHE A 113 7.67 -6.15 -10.66
N LEU A 114 6.57 -5.56 -11.13
CA LEU A 114 5.60 -4.84 -10.30
C LEU A 114 4.98 -5.71 -9.20
N TYR A 115 4.73 -7.00 -9.50
CA TYR A 115 4.22 -7.99 -8.56
C TYR A 115 5.33 -8.79 -7.85
N GLY A 116 6.59 -8.44 -8.06
CA GLY A 116 7.76 -9.06 -7.43
C GLY A 116 8.19 -8.38 -6.14
N ASN A 117 9.21 -8.96 -5.49
CA ASN A 117 9.75 -8.45 -4.21
C ASN A 117 10.39 -7.05 -4.28
N ARG A 118 10.63 -6.52 -5.48
CA ARG A 118 11.12 -5.16 -5.74
C ARG A 118 10.01 -4.20 -6.19
N GLY A 119 8.82 -4.73 -6.46
CA GLY A 119 7.66 -3.94 -6.84
C GLY A 119 6.99 -3.22 -5.66
N PRO A 120 6.10 -2.27 -5.96
CA PRO A 120 5.58 -1.31 -4.98
C PRO A 120 4.68 -1.93 -3.91
N ILE A 121 4.16 -3.13 -4.12
CA ILE A 121 3.26 -3.82 -3.17
C ILE A 121 3.96 -4.86 -2.29
N TRP A 122 5.28 -5.11 -2.48
CA TRP A 122 6.03 -6.10 -1.71
C TRP A 122 7.34 -5.58 -1.13
N TYR A 123 7.95 -4.54 -1.70
CA TYR A 123 9.27 -4.08 -1.33
C TYR A 123 9.32 -3.51 0.10
N ARG A 124 10.22 -4.04 0.94
CA ARG A 124 10.38 -3.64 2.35
C ARG A 124 11.70 -2.91 2.65
N GLY A 125 12.52 -2.65 1.65
CA GLY A 125 13.87 -2.11 1.84
C GLY A 125 13.93 -0.66 2.32
N LEU A 126 12.80 0.07 2.32
CA LEU A 126 12.71 1.39 2.97
C LEU A 126 12.69 1.30 4.50
N VAL A 127 12.26 0.17 5.07
CA VAL A 127 12.05 0.02 6.51
C VAL A 127 12.77 -1.17 7.14
N LEU A 128 13.21 -2.14 6.33
CA LEU A 128 13.97 -3.31 6.78
C LEU A 128 15.37 -3.31 6.16
N LYS A 129 16.40 -3.38 7.01
CA LYS A 129 17.82 -3.32 6.61
C LYS A 129 18.44 -4.70 6.36
N THR A 130 17.70 -5.66 5.84
CA THR A 130 18.22 -7.00 5.51
C THR A 130 18.56 -7.11 4.03
N LYS A 131 19.61 -7.89 3.69
CA LYS A 131 20.03 -8.12 2.29
C LYS A 131 18.89 -8.62 1.40
N LYS A 132 17.98 -9.43 1.95
CA LYS A 132 16.78 -9.92 1.26
C LYS A 132 15.99 -8.80 0.59
N TRP A 133 15.87 -7.65 1.24
CA TRP A 133 15.06 -6.52 0.77
C TRP A 133 15.86 -5.45 0.03
N SER A 134 17.20 -5.62 -0.11
CA SER A 134 18.08 -4.59 -0.71
C SER A 134 17.75 -3.19 -0.18
N PRO A 135 18.17 -2.87 1.03
CA PRO A 135 17.85 -1.57 1.65
C PRO A 135 18.27 -0.43 0.75
N LEU A 136 17.41 0.56 0.62
CA LEU A 136 17.71 1.76 -0.14
C LEU A 136 18.77 2.59 0.60
N SER A 137 19.78 3.09 -0.11
CA SER A 137 20.73 4.06 0.45
C SER A 137 20.05 5.41 0.66
N LYS A 138 20.66 6.27 1.46
CA LYS A 138 20.14 7.63 1.66
C LYS A 138 20.13 8.41 0.34
N ASP A 139 21.22 8.36 -0.43
CA ASP A 139 21.34 9.07 -1.69
C ASP A 139 20.32 8.54 -2.73
N SER A 140 20.13 7.22 -2.79
CA SER A 140 19.10 6.64 -3.67
C SER A 140 17.69 7.06 -3.26
N LEU A 141 17.42 7.22 -1.95
CA LEU A 141 16.13 7.76 -1.51
C LEU A 141 15.97 9.22 -1.93
N ASP A 142 17.01 10.03 -1.79
CA ASP A 142 16.97 11.44 -2.18
C ASP A 142 16.71 11.60 -3.69
N MET A 143 17.29 10.73 -4.53
CA MET A 143 16.99 10.65 -5.96
C MET A 143 15.53 10.28 -6.25
N VAL A 144 14.97 9.32 -5.52
CA VAL A 144 13.54 8.93 -5.63
C VAL A 144 12.63 10.10 -5.27
N LEU A 145 12.91 10.79 -4.15
CA LEU A 145 12.12 11.94 -3.72
C LEU A 145 12.15 13.06 -4.76
N GLN A 146 13.31 13.36 -5.30
CA GLN A 146 13.48 14.35 -6.36
C GLN A 146 12.74 13.96 -7.64
N ARG A 147 12.84 12.70 -8.08
CA ARG A 147 12.18 12.19 -9.31
C ARG A 147 10.67 12.38 -9.28
N TYR A 148 10.04 12.19 -8.12
CA TYR A 148 8.59 12.31 -7.96
C TYR A 148 8.13 13.63 -7.35
N ASP A 149 9.05 14.58 -7.17
CA ASP A 149 8.81 15.91 -6.56
C ASP A 149 8.05 15.81 -5.23
N VAL A 150 8.57 14.97 -4.32
CA VAL A 150 7.97 14.75 -3.01
C VAL A 150 8.99 14.87 -1.88
N ASP A 151 8.53 15.26 -0.70
CA ASP A 151 9.37 15.37 0.50
C ASP A 151 9.38 14.10 1.32
N ARG A 152 8.31 13.29 1.24
CA ARG A 152 8.11 12.11 2.07
C ARG A 152 7.43 10.98 1.33
N ILE A 153 7.78 9.76 1.76
CA ILE A 153 7.11 8.52 1.34
C ILE A 153 6.44 7.89 2.56
N TYR A 154 5.16 7.61 2.45
CA TYR A 154 4.36 6.88 3.45
C TYR A 154 4.17 5.44 3.01
N VAL A 155 4.52 4.49 3.88
CA VAL A 155 4.47 3.06 3.59
C VAL A 155 3.71 2.28 4.65
N GLY A 156 3.00 1.25 4.22
CA GLY A 156 2.35 0.25 5.03
C GLY A 156 3.12 -1.09 5.06
N HIS A 157 2.43 -2.19 4.82
CA HIS A 157 2.91 -3.55 4.58
C HIS A 157 3.76 -4.18 5.71
N THR A 158 4.68 -3.45 6.31
CA THR A 158 5.52 -3.94 7.41
C THR A 158 4.95 -3.44 8.73
N ILE A 159 4.53 -4.38 9.59
CA ILE A 159 3.87 -4.07 10.86
C ILE A 159 4.92 -3.60 11.89
N PHE A 160 4.63 -2.47 12.53
CA PHE A 160 5.37 -1.94 13.66
C PHE A 160 4.43 -1.74 14.87
N LYS A 161 5.00 -1.64 16.05
CA LYS A 161 4.23 -1.39 17.28
C LYS A 161 3.58 0.00 17.30
N ASP A 162 4.23 0.99 16.69
CA ASP A 162 3.74 2.37 16.54
C ASP A 162 4.21 2.94 15.20
N ILE A 163 3.67 4.05 14.78
CA ILE A 163 4.11 4.79 13.59
C ILE A 163 5.58 5.15 13.75
N LYS A 164 6.37 4.86 12.72
CA LYS A 164 7.83 4.92 12.80
C LYS A 164 8.45 5.73 11.66
N ARG A 165 9.43 6.56 12.02
CA ARG A 165 10.23 7.32 11.05
C ARG A 165 11.49 6.58 10.65
N PHE A 166 11.84 6.70 9.37
CA PHE A 166 13.11 6.26 8.80
C PHE A 166 13.71 7.40 7.99
N TYR A 167 15.00 7.35 7.69
CA TYR A 167 15.73 8.35 6.91
C TYR A 167 15.47 9.79 7.40
N LYS A 168 15.59 10.01 8.71
CA LYS A 168 15.33 11.31 9.36
C LYS A 168 13.94 11.90 9.07
N GLY A 169 12.92 11.04 8.85
CA GLY A 169 11.54 11.44 8.61
C GLY A 169 11.14 11.56 7.13
N LYS A 170 12.03 11.26 6.19
CA LYS A 170 11.70 11.18 4.76
C LYS A 170 10.85 9.95 4.40
N VAL A 171 10.89 8.90 5.24
CA VAL A 171 10.02 7.72 5.12
C VAL A 171 9.27 7.52 6.43
N ILE A 172 7.95 7.33 6.35
CA ILE A 172 7.06 7.12 7.49
C ILE A 172 6.32 5.81 7.28
N ALA A 173 6.56 4.86 8.19
CA ALA A 173 5.84 3.59 8.23
C ALA A 173 4.57 3.78 9.08
N VAL A 174 3.40 3.58 8.44
CA VAL A 174 2.09 3.82 9.06
C VAL A 174 1.36 2.54 9.44
N ASN A 175 1.89 1.37 9.09
CA ASN A 175 1.24 0.10 9.40
C ASN A 175 1.56 -0.34 10.84
N VAL A 176 0.55 -0.30 11.68
CA VAL A 176 0.60 -0.76 13.07
C VAL A 176 -0.20 -2.05 13.22
N ASP A 177 0.02 -2.80 14.30
CA ASP A 177 -0.82 -3.95 14.64
C ASP A 177 -2.22 -3.47 15.06
N ASN A 178 -3.11 -3.40 14.11
CA ASN A 178 -4.46 -2.86 14.33
C ASN A 178 -5.29 -3.72 15.30
N LEU A 179 -5.08 -5.03 15.36
CA LEU A 179 -5.80 -5.90 16.29
C LEU A 179 -5.32 -5.67 17.73
N ASP A 180 -4.00 -5.65 17.96
CA ASP A 180 -3.43 -5.36 19.27
C ASP A 180 -3.80 -3.94 19.71
N ASN A 181 -3.71 -2.97 18.81
CA ASN A 181 -4.07 -1.59 19.09
C ASN A 181 -5.56 -1.41 19.41
N TYR A 182 -6.45 -2.10 18.69
CA TYR A 182 -7.88 -2.10 19.00
C TYR A 182 -8.17 -2.62 20.40
N ASN A 183 -7.62 -3.79 20.73
CA ASN A 183 -7.81 -4.42 22.05
C ASN A 183 -7.29 -3.56 23.20
N HIS A 184 -6.31 -2.71 22.96
CA HIS A 184 -5.71 -1.82 23.95
C HIS A 184 -6.13 -0.35 23.81
N GLN A 185 -7.13 -0.06 22.99
CA GLN A 185 -7.60 1.31 22.71
C GLN A 185 -6.44 2.25 22.31
N ARG A 186 -5.63 1.81 21.35
CA ARG A 186 -4.44 2.52 20.86
C ARG A 186 -4.48 2.70 19.34
N GLY A 187 -5.59 3.17 18.78
CA GLY A 187 -5.68 3.54 17.37
C GLY A 187 -4.58 4.53 16.98
N ARG A 188 -4.13 4.45 15.74
CA ARG A 188 -3.07 5.33 15.21
C ARG A 188 -3.46 5.80 13.83
N ALA A 189 -3.32 7.10 13.63
CA ALA A 189 -3.39 7.74 12.33
C ALA A 189 -2.22 8.73 12.18
N VAL A 190 -1.93 9.09 10.95
CA VAL A 190 -1.02 10.20 10.65
C VAL A 190 -1.86 11.37 10.16
N LEU A 191 -1.66 12.53 10.75
CA LEU A 191 -2.16 13.81 10.26
C LEU A 191 -1.00 14.58 9.64
N ILE A 192 -1.18 15.01 8.41
CA ILE A 192 -0.29 15.90 7.69
C ILE A 192 -0.98 17.26 7.65
N ASP A 193 -0.32 18.27 8.19
CA ASP A 193 -0.82 19.64 8.31
C ASP A 193 0.29 20.55 7.79
N GLU A 194 0.16 21.00 6.57
CA GLU A 194 1.23 21.64 5.80
C GLU A 194 2.50 20.76 5.79
N ASP A 195 3.62 21.26 6.30
CA ASP A 195 4.89 20.52 6.39
C ASP A 195 5.03 19.69 7.66
N LYS A 196 4.07 19.80 8.59
CA LYS A 196 4.12 19.13 9.89
C LYS A 196 3.40 17.80 9.83
N VAL A 197 4.00 16.81 10.48
CA VAL A 197 3.43 15.46 10.57
C VAL A 197 3.19 15.11 12.04
N TYR A 198 2.00 14.63 12.32
CA TYR A 198 1.59 14.23 13.66
C TYR A 198 1.09 12.79 13.68
N VAL A 199 1.36 12.08 14.77
CA VAL A 199 0.61 10.86 15.12
C VAL A 199 -0.62 11.27 15.90
N VAL A 200 -1.78 10.77 15.50
CA VAL A 200 -3.05 10.98 16.20
C VAL A 200 -3.48 9.65 16.82
N GLY A 201 -3.81 9.67 18.09
CA GLY A 201 -4.36 8.53 18.83
C GLY A 201 -5.89 8.58 18.94
N ASP A 202 -6.49 7.56 19.53
CA ASP A 202 -7.95 7.38 19.69
C ASP A 202 -8.63 8.58 20.35
N LYS A 203 -7.95 9.21 21.30
CA LYS A 203 -8.48 10.38 22.03
C LYS A 203 -8.28 11.70 21.29
N GLY A 204 -7.91 11.67 20.02
CA GLY A 204 -7.61 12.87 19.25
C GLY A 204 -6.33 13.60 19.66
N ILE A 205 -5.55 13.05 20.59
CA ILE A 205 -4.29 13.64 21.04
C ILE A 205 -3.28 13.57 19.90
N LYS A 206 -2.75 14.72 19.52
CA LYS A 206 -1.72 14.87 18.49
C LYS A 206 -0.32 14.89 19.11
N ARG A 207 0.58 14.07 18.61
CA ARG A 207 2.01 14.07 18.94
C ARG A 207 2.81 14.32 17.66
N LYS A 208 3.61 15.37 17.66
CA LYS A 208 4.49 15.65 16.50
C LYS A 208 5.42 14.47 16.25
N LEU A 209 5.50 14.08 14.98
CA LEU A 209 6.33 12.93 14.56
C LEU A 209 7.78 13.35 14.31
#